data_c262c9c3abf1129c13b3db05078747dc
#
_entry.id   c262c9c3abf1129c13b3db05078747dc
#
_cell.length_a   1.000
_cell.length_b   1.000
_cell.length_c   1.000
_cell.angle_alpha   90.00
_cell.angle_beta   90.00
_cell.angle_gamma   90.00
#
_symmetry.space_group_name_H-M   'P 1'
#
loop_
_entity.id
_entity.type
_entity.pdbx_description
1 polymer ?
#
loop_
_entity_poly.entity_id
_entity_poly.type
_entity_poly.pdbx_seq_one_letter_code
_entity_poly.pdbx_strand_id
1 'polypeptide(L)'
;MTQQVNSGGVVVLGGINMDLVTMSARFPRPGETVVGSRFLTYPGGKGANQAVAAARMGAATAMVGRVGDDVFGPQLIETLTANGINVDGVAIVQDTTSGIAVINIDESAQNQIIQILGANDTCGDAEAGRVGQALANASTLLLQLEVSVDLSLEVAKEAFELGKTVILDPGPVRPIPPEFFAYCSV
;
A
#
# COMPACT_ATOMS: atom_id res chain seq x y z
N MET A 1 27.41 -27.89 3.11
CA MET A 1 27.38 -26.50 3.58
C MET A 1 26.09 -25.90 3.10
N THR A 2 25.04 -25.93 3.91
CA THR A 2 23.76 -25.27 3.65
C THR A 2 24.02 -23.76 3.76
N GLN A 3 23.95 -23.04 2.65
CA GLN A 3 23.85 -21.59 2.66
C GLN A 3 22.64 -21.25 3.54
N GLN A 4 22.85 -20.65 4.71
CA GLN A 4 21.80 -19.92 5.41
C GLN A 4 21.32 -18.85 4.42
N VAL A 5 20.16 -19.05 3.85
CA VAL A 5 19.42 -17.98 3.20
C VAL A 5 19.15 -16.98 4.31
N ASN A 6 19.89 -15.88 4.29
CA ASN A 6 19.64 -14.76 5.19
C ASN A 6 18.25 -14.26 4.84
N SER A 7 17.25 -14.69 5.58
CA SER A 7 15.85 -14.28 5.39
C SER A 7 15.73 -12.83 5.88
N GLY A 8 16.31 -11.92 5.11
CA GLY A 8 16.21 -10.51 5.37
C GLY A 8 14.74 -10.12 5.34
N GLY A 9 14.30 -9.34 6.36
CA GLY A 9 12.95 -8.84 6.43
C GLY A 9 12.58 -7.97 5.23
N VAL A 10 11.29 -7.74 5.06
CA VAL A 10 10.70 -6.89 4.04
C VAL A 10 10.07 -5.68 4.70
N VAL A 11 10.41 -4.49 4.23
CA VAL A 11 9.72 -3.25 4.58
C VAL A 11 8.86 -2.84 3.38
N VAL A 12 7.62 -2.47 3.64
CA VAL A 12 6.71 -1.93 2.62
C VAL A 12 6.34 -0.51 3.01
N LEU A 13 6.64 0.46 2.16
CA LEU A 13 6.05 1.80 2.23
C LEU A 13 4.98 1.89 1.16
N GLY A 14 3.73 2.24 1.53
CA GLY A 14 2.70 2.35 0.51
C GLY A 14 1.29 2.54 1.03
N GLY A 15 0.34 2.47 0.11
CA GLY A 15 -1.07 2.71 0.40
C GLY A 15 -1.72 1.60 1.22
N ILE A 16 -2.58 2.04 2.15
CA ILE A 16 -3.46 1.22 2.98
C ILE A 16 -4.87 1.73 2.72
N ASN A 17 -5.74 0.93 2.10
CA ASN A 17 -7.05 1.35 1.65
C ASN A 17 -8.17 0.42 2.17
N MET A 18 -9.37 0.96 2.24
CA MET A 18 -10.59 0.15 2.28
C MET A 18 -11.24 0.13 0.89
N ASP A 19 -11.39 -1.04 0.32
CA ASP A 19 -12.06 -1.23 -0.95
C ASP A 19 -13.57 -1.37 -0.71
N LEU A 20 -14.36 -0.45 -1.28
CA LEU A 20 -15.82 -0.41 -1.24
C LEU A 20 -16.34 -0.95 -2.58
N VAL A 21 -16.74 -2.20 -2.60
CA VAL A 21 -17.09 -2.91 -3.82
C VAL A 21 -18.61 -2.95 -3.99
N THR A 22 -19.10 -2.43 -5.11
CA THR A 22 -20.50 -2.55 -5.53
C THR A 22 -20.60 -3.42 -6.78
N MET A 23 -21.66 -4.20 -6.87
CA MET A 23 -21.95 -5.03 -8.05
C MET A 23 -23.30 -4.64 -8.64
N SER A 24 -23.36 -4.51 -9.96
CA SER A 24 -24.59 -4.17 -10.70
C SER A 24 -24.60 -4.85 -12.07
N ALA A 25 -25.75 -4.91 -12.71
CA ALA A 25 -25.86 -5.51 -14.05
C ALA A 25 -25.01 -4.75 -15.10
N ARG A 26 -24.88 -3.44 -14.95
CA ARG A 26 -24.07 -2.55 -15.79
C ARG A 26 -23.71 -1.29 -15.03
N PHE A 27 -22.74 -0.54 -15.54
CA PHE A 27 -22.42 0.78 -15.00
C PHE A 27 -23.52 1.80 -15.29
N PRO A 28 -23.79 2.74 -14.35
CA PRO A 28 -24.70 3.86 -14.60
C PRO A 28 -24.11 4.82 -15.63
N ARG A 29 -24.95 5.41 -16.47
CA ARG A 29 -24.59 6.56 -17.32
C ARG A 29 -24.61 7.84 -16.49
N PRO A 30 -24.00 8.93 -16.94
CA PRO A 30 -24.10 10.22 -16.27
C PRO A 30 -25.57 10.61 -16.00
N GLY A 31 -25.88 10.92 -14.73
CA GLY A 31 -27.22 11.26 -14.27
C GLY A 31 -28.19 10.09 -14.07
N GLU A 32 -27.71 8.84 -14.25
CA GLU A 32 -28.54 7.66 -14.07
C GLU A 32 -28.34 7.00 -12.69
N THR A 33 -29.42 6.41 -12.16
CA THR A 33 -29.36 5.53 -10.99
C THR A 33 -29.59 4.08 -11.42
N VAL A 34 -28.70 3.19 -11.04
CA VAL A 34 -28.82 1.74 -11.27
C VAL A 34 -28.92 1.03 -9.92
N VAL A 35 -29.78 0.04 -9.83
CA VAL A 35 -29.90 -0.79 -8.62
C VAL A 35 -28.75 -1.80 -8.61
N GLY A 36 -27.92 -1.76 -7.56
CA GLY A 36 -26.87 -2.75 -7.31
C GLY A 36 -27.44 -4.03 -6.70
N SER A 37 -26.72 -5.12 -6.88
CA SER A 37 -27.07 -6.44 -6.35
C SER A 37 -26.31 -6.78 -5.06
N ARG A 38 -25.10 -6.21 -4.85
CA ARG A 38 -24.25 -6.48 -3.68
C ARG A 38 -23.41 -5.25 -3.32
N PHE A 39 -23.12 -5.14 -2.03
CA PHE A 39 -22.11 -4.24 -1.47
C PHE A 39 -21.19 -5.03 -0.53
N LEU A 40 -19.89 -4.87 -0.68
CA LEU A 40 -18.87 -5.56 0.10
C LEU A 40 -17.74 -4.59 0.44
N THR A 41 -17.07 -4.83 1.56
CA THR A 41 -15.87 -4.08 1.95
C THR A 41 -14.70 -5.03 2.13
N TYR A 42 -13.53 -4.66 1.62
CA TYR A 42 -12.31 -5.44 1.76
C TYR A 42 -11.14 -4.53 2.15
N PRO A 43 -10.33 -4.93 3.16
CA PRO A 43 -9.04 -4.33 3.35
C PRO A 43 -8.18 -4.52 2.09
N GLY A 44 -7.59 -3.43 1.61
CA GLY A 44 -6.84 -3.38 0.36
C GLY A 44 -5.74 -2.32 0.42
N GLY A 45 -5.42 -1.77 -0.74
CA GLY A 45 -4.27 -0.91 -0.96
C GLY A 45 -3.06 -1.74 -1.43
N LYS A 46 -2.35 -1.22 -2.44
CA LYS A 46 -1.22 -1.97 -3.05
C LYS A 46 -0.13 -2.26 -2.02
N GLY A 47 0.18 -1.28 -1.16
CA GLY A 47 1.15 -1.47 -0.09
C GLY A 47 0.70 -2.55 0.89
N ALA A 48 -0.52 -2.46 1.42
CA ALA A 48 -1.05 -3.45 2.35
C ALA A 48 -1.13 -4.85 1.72
N ASN A 49 -1.55 -4.95 0.46
CA ASN A 49 -1.62 -6.23 -0.26
C ASN A 49 -0.23 -6.87 -0.44
N GLN A 50 0.80 -6.08 -0.76
CA GLN A 50 2.18 -6.57 -0.86
C GLN A 50 2.72 -7.00 0.50
N ALA A 51 2.44 -6.25 1.57
CA ALA A 51 2.84 -6.62 2.92
C ALA A 51 2.20 -7.95 3.36
N VAL A 52 0.89 -8.12 3.11
CA VAL A 52 0.18 -9.37 3.40
C VAL A 52 0.74 -10.53 2.58
N ALA A 53 1.02 -10.32 1.30
CA ALA A 53 1.61 -11.36 0.45
C ALA A 53 3.00 -11.78 0.95
N ALA A 54 3.88 -10.83 1.27
CA ALA A 54 5.22 -11.11 1.81
C ALA A 54 5.15 -11.88 3.14
N ALA A 55 4.29 -11.45 4.07
CA ALA A 55 4.11 -12.12 5.35
C ALA A 55 3.59 -13.55 5.20
N ARG A 56 2.60 -13.77 4.32
CA ARG A 56 2.07 -15.12 4.03
C ARG A 56 3.08 -16.04 3.36
N MET A 57 4.06 -15.50 2.66
CA MET A 57 5.20 -16.24 2.11
C MET A 57 6.30 -16.50 3.14
N GLY A 58 6.12 -16.07 4.40
CA GLY A 58 7.01 -16.34 5.52
C GLY A 58 8.10 -15.28 5.74
N ALA A 59 8.03 -14.13 5.07
CA ALA A 59 8.95 -13.03 5.32
C ALA A 59 8.56 -12.28 6.62
N ALA A 60 9.57 -11.92 7.44
CA ALA A 60 9.37 -10.94 8.50
C ALA A 60 9.06 -9.58 7.86
N THR A 61 7.83 -9.11 7.98
CA THR A 61 7.33 -7.96 7.22
C THR A 61 6.96 -6.80 8.14
N ALA A 62 7.37 -5.60 7.78
CA ALA A 62 6.94 -4.34 8.40
C ALA A 62 6.22 -3.47 7.39
N MET A 63 5.10 -2.84 7.80
CA MET A 63 4.36 -1.87 7.01
C MET A 63 4.62 -0.46 7.52
N VAL A 64 4.89 0.46 6.61
CA VAL A 64 4.99 1.90 6.86
C VAL A 64 3.95 2.60 5.99
N GLY A 65 3.16 3.47 6.60
CA GLY A 65 2.09 4.20 5.92
C GLY A 65 1.17 4.91 6.89
N ARG A 66 0.01 5.34 6.40
CA ARG A 66 -0.98 6.07 7.20
C ARG A 66 -2.39 5.55 6.95
N VAL A 67 -3.19 5.62 8.01
CA VAL A 67 -4.64 5.45 7.97
C VAL A 67 -5.31 6.66 8.63
N GLY A 68 -6.57 6.88 8.35
CA GLY A 68 -7.37 7.90 9.01
C GLY A 68 -7.87 7.45 10.39
N ASP A 69 -8.42 8.40 11.15
CA ASP A 69 -9.14 8.14 12.41
C ASP A 69 -10.64 7.82 12.19
N ASP A 70 -10.98 7.47 10.95
CA ASP A 70 -12.31 7.02 10.57
C ASP A 70 -12.61 5.56 11.00
N VAL A 71 -13.80 5.08 10.65
CA VAL A 71 -14.24 3.70 10.99
C VAL A 71 -13.38 2.60 10.36
N PHE A 72 -12.62 2.90 9.31
CA PHE A 72 -11.81 1.94 8.59
C PHE A 72 -10.38 1.82 9.14
N GLY A 73 -9.81 2.90 9.67
CA GLY A 73 -8.42 2.91 10.16
C GLY A 73 -8.09 1.76 11.11
N PRO A 74 -8.87 1.57 12.21
CA PRO A 74 -8.64 0.46 13.13
C PRO A 74 -8.76 -0.92 12.47
N GLN A 75 -9.71 -1.12 11.55
CA GLN A 75 -9.93 -2.40 10.86
C GLN A 75 -8.76 -2.74 9.92
N LEU A 76 -8.19 -1.72 9.27
CA LEU A 76 -7.03 -1.88 8.38
C LEU A 76 -5.78 -2.28 9.17
N ILE A 77 -5.53 -1.61 10.32
CA ILE A 77 -4.42 -1.95 11.22
C ILE A 77 -4.60 -3.38 11.78
N GLU A 78 -5.80 -3.72 12.24
CA GLU A 78 -6.10 -5.05 12.77
C GLU A 78 -5.85 -6.14 11.72
N THR A 79 -6.25 -5.89 10.46
CA THR A 79 -6.03 -6.84 9.36
C THR A 79 -4.54 -7.09 9.10
N LEU A 80 -3.71 -6.04 9.11
CA LEU A 80 -2.26 -6.17 8.95
C LEU A 80 -1.66 -6.96 10.12
N THR A 81 -2.04 -6.60 11.35
CA THR A 81 -1.57 -7.26 12.57
C THR A 81 -1.96 -8.75 12.60
N ALA A 82 -3.20 -9.07 12.22
CA ALA A 82 -3.68 -10.47 12.14
C ALA A 82 -2.92 -11.32 11.12
N ASN A 83 -2.28 -10.70 10.12
CA ASN A 83 -1.39 -11.37 9.17
C ASN A 83 0.09 -11.41 9.65
N GLY A 84 0.39 -11.03 10.90
CA GLY A 84 1.73 -11.08 11.48
C GLY A 84 2.66 -9.97 11.00
N ILE A 85 2.12 -8.87 10.47
CA ILE A 85 2.89 -7.73 9.98
C ILE A 85 3.17 -6.78 11.15
N ASN A 86 4.40 -6.32 11.28
CA ASN A 86 4.73 -5.22 12.20
C ASN A 86 4.13 -3.92 11.66
N VAL A 87 3.28 -3.28 12.47
CA VAL A 87 2.54 -2.06 12.15
C VAL A 87 3.02 -0.83 12.92
N ASP A 88 4.16 -0.90 13.61
CA ASP A 88 4.73 0.24 14.38
C ASP A 88 5.00 1.46 13.48
N GLY A 89 5.19 1.21 12.18
CA GLY A 89 5.36 2.23 11.14
C GLY A 89 4.05 2.83 10.63
N VAL A 90 2.88 2.32 11.03
CA VAL A 90 1.57 2.82 10.56
C VAL A 90 1.04 3.88 11.52
N ALA A 91 0.84 5.10 11.01
CA ALA A 91 0.31 6.20 11.79
C ALA A 91 -1.19 6.42 11.54
N ILE A 92 -1.91 6.85 12.58
CA ILE A 92 -3.29 7.32 12.47
C ILE A 92 -3.27 8.85 12.33
N VAL A 93 -3.92 9.38 11.31
CA VAL A 93 -4.04 10.81 11.04
C VAL A 93 -5.40 11.30 11.50
N GLN A 94 -5.41 12.28 12.40
CA GLN A 94 -6.64 12.86 12.94
C GLN A 94 -7.37 13.69 11.88
N ASP A 95 -8.70 13.74 11.96
CA ASP A 95 -9.59 14.50 11.08
C ASP A 95 -9.38 14.17 9.57
N THR A 96 -8.98 12.93 9.28
CA THR A 96 -8.64 12.49 7.91
C THR A 96 -9.27 11.12 7.65
N THR A 97 -9.76 10.88 6.44
CA THR A 97 -10.23 9.56 6.04
C THR A 97 -9.05 8.64 5.72
N SER A 98 -9.21 7.35 5.96
CA SER A 98 -8.32 6.31 5.39
C SER A 98 -8.36 6.36 3.87
N GLY A 99 -7.40 5.74 3.20
CA GLY A 99 -7.48 5.53 1.77
C GLY A 99 -8.71 4.69 1.41
N ILE A 100 -9.42 5.05 0.35
CA ILE A 100 -10.63 4.37 -0.11
C ILE A 100 -10.52 4.11 -1.61
N ALA A 101 -10.90 2.90 -2.04
CA ALA A 101 -11.18 2.60 -3.44
C ALA A 101 -12.67 2.26 -3.59
N VAL A 102 -13.41 3.10 -4.32
CA VAL A 102 -14.79 2.79 -4.71
C VAL A 102 -14.74 1.99 -6.01
N ILE A 103 -15.11 0.72 -5.93
CA ILE A 103 -14.99 -0.23 -7.03
C ILE A 103 -16.37 -0.66 -7.47
N ASN A 104 -16.75 -0.34 -8.71
CA ASN A 104 -17.97 -0.85 -9.32
C ASN A 104 -17.62 -2.00 -10.26
N ILE A 105 -18.33 -3.12 -10.14
CA ILE A 105 -18.15 -4.30 -10.99
C ILE A 105 -19.48 -4.62 -11.68
N ASP A 106 -19.44 -4.82 -13.00
CA ASP A 106 -20.61 -5.23 -13.76
C ASP A 106 -20.67 -6.75 -14.02
N GLU A 107 -21.77 -7.24 -14.61
CA GLU A 107 -21.96 -8.66 -14.92
C GLU A 107 -20.94 -9.21 -15.94
N SER A 108 -20.29 -8.34 -16.71
CA SER A 108 -19.20 -8.74 -17.63
C SER A 108 -17.82 -8.82 -16.95
N ALA A 109 -17.78 -8.65 -15.62
CA ALA A 109 -16.57 -8.59 -14.81
C ALA A 109 -15.64 -7.40 -15.17
N GLN A 110 -16.16 -6.35 -15.81
CA GLN A 110 -15.44 -5.09 -15.95
C GLN A 110 -15.51 -4.31 -14.64
N ASN A 111 -14.47 -3.53 -14.33
CA ASN A 111 -14.46 -2.67 -13.17
C ASN A 111 -14.24 -1.20 -13.53
N GLN A 112 -14.77 -0.34 -12.68
CA GLN A 112 -14.47 1.09 -12.64
C GLN A 112 -14.08 1.45 -11.22
N ILE A 113 -12.96 2.14 -11.06
CA ILE A 113 -12.39 2.42 -9.74
C ILE A 113 -12.21 3.93 -9.60
N ILE A 114 -12.70 4.47 -8.48
CA ILE A 114 -12.38 5.82 -8.01
C ILE A 114 -11.54 5.66 -6.74
N GLN A 115 -10.31 6.16 -6.77
CA GLN A 115 -9.42 6.13 -5.62
C GLN A 115 -9.41 7.48 -4.90
N ILE A 116 -9.58 7.45 -3.59
CA ILE A 116 -9.38 8.57 -2.68
C ILE A 116 -8.16 8.22 -1.83
N LEU A 117 -7.10 9.01 -1.94
CA LEU A 117 -5.84 8.72 -1.23
C LEU A 117 -5.99 8.89 0.28
N GLY A 118 -6.76 9.89 0.74
CA GLY A 118 -6.98 10.13 2.16
C GLY A 118 -5.65 10.28 2.92
N ALA A 119 -5.52 9.56 4.03
CA ALA A 119 -4.31 9.58 4.86
C ALA A 119 -3.04 9.18 4.10
N ASN A 120 -3.12 8.37 3.04
CA ASN A 120 -1.94 8.00 2.24
C ASN A 120 -1.27 9.20 1.59
N ASP A 121 -2.04 10.25 1.21
CA ASP A 121 -1.52 11.47 0.59
C ASP A 121 -0.76 12.36 1.58
N THR A 122 -0.87 12.08 2.87
CA THR A 122 -0.19 12.84 3.93
C THR A 122 1.14 12.23 4.35
N CYS A 123 1.55 11.09 3.77
CA CYS A 123 2.85 10.48 4.04
C CYS A 123 4.00 11.42 3.63
N GLY A 124 5.01 11.55 4.47
CA GLY A 124 6.15 12.45 4.27
C GLY A 124 7.37 12.05 5.09
N ASP A 125 8.16 13.05 5.53
CA ASP A 125 9.46 12.86 6.23
C ASP A 125 9.38 11.91 7.44
N ALA A 126 8.25 11.91 8.16
CA ALA A 126 8.05 11.01 9.30
C ALA A 126 8.03 9.55 8.86
N GLU A 127 7.45 9.25 7.70
CA GLU A 127 7.43 7.90 7.13
C GLU A 127 8.79 7.53 6.55
N ALA A 128 9.52 8.47 5.94
CA ALA A 128 10.91 8.24 5.52
C ALA A 128 11.77 7.78 6.72
N GLY A 129 11.71 8.50 7.83
CA GLY A 129 12.40 8.11 9.06
C GLY A 129 12.01 6.73 9.60
N ARG A 130 10.73 6.36 9.52
CA ARG A 130 10.25 5.02 9.93
C ARG A 130 10.74 3.91 8.99
N VAL A 131 10.78 4.19 7.68
CA VAL A 131 11.36 3.26 6.69
C VAL A 131 12.83 3.01 7.01
N GLY A 132 13.64 4.07 7.23
CA GLY A 132 15.05 3.93 7.60
C GLY A 132 15.25 3.09 8.87
N GLN A 133 14.43 3.31 9.91
CA GLN A 133 14.47 2.49 11.13
C GLN A 133 14.11 1.01 10.86
N ALA A 134 13.08 0.75 10.09
CA ALA A 134 12.65 -0.61 9.76
C ALA A 134 13.68 -1.34 8.88
N LEU A 135 14.35 -0.65 7.97
CA LEU A 135 15.40 -1.19 7.08
C LEU A 135 16.65 -1.65 7.84
N ALA A 136 16.86 -1.23 9.08
CA ALA A 136 17.96 -1.74 9.90
C ALA A 136 17.90 -3.27 10.06
N ASN A 137 16.69 -3.85 10.08
CA ASN A 137 16.45 -5.28 10.26
C ASN A 137 15.86 -5.96 9.00
N ALA A 138 15.91 -5.30 7.84
CA ALA A 138 15.36 -5.80 6.60
C ALA A 138 16.36 -5.72 5.46
N SER A 139 16.16 -6.53 4.43
CA SER A 139 17.01 -6.55 3.23
C SER A 139 16.30 -5.99 2.00
N THR A 140 14.98 -5.82 2.06
CA THR A 140 14.16 -5.48 0.91
C THR A 140 13.17 -4.38 1.24
N LEU A 141 13.07 -3.39 0.37
CA LEU A 141 12.05 -2.35 0.37
C LEU A 141 11.09 -2.57 -0.81
N LEU A 142 9.79 -2.64 -0.54
CA LEU A 142 8.74 -2.68 -1.55
C LEU A 142 8.04 -1.33 -1.62
N LEU A 143 7.84 -0.82 -2.83
CA LEU A 143 7.24 0.47 -3.12
C LEU A 143 6.15 0.34 -4.18
N GLN A 144 5.17 1.23 -4.11
CA GLN A 144 4.14 1.45 -5.13
C GLN A 144 3.87 2.96 -5.24
N LEU A 145 2.89 3.34 -6.07
CA LEU A 145 2.61 4.75 -6.32
C LEU A 145 1.27 5.21 -5.68
N GLU A 146 0.91 4.68 -4.52
CA GLU A 146 -0.27 5.12 -3.75
C GLU A 146 0.07 6.11 -2.62
N VAL A 147 1.35 6.44 -2.47
CA VAL A 147 1.86 7.55 -1.64
C VAL A 147 2.63 8.54 -2.52
N SER A 148 3.18 9.61 -1.96
CA SER A 148 3.98 10.58 -2.71
C SER A 148 5.12 9.91 -3.50
N VAL A 149 5.26 10.28 -4.77
CA VAL A 149 6.37 9.83 -5.63
C VAL A 149 7.71 10.34 -5.09
N ASP A 150 7.75 11.57 -4.59
CA ASP A 150 8.96 12.19 -4.05
C ASP A 150 9.43 11.43 -2.80
N LEU A 151 8.52 11.11 -1.88
CA LEU A 151 8.81 10.28 -0.72
C LEU A 151 9.31 8.89 -1.14
N SER A 152 8.65 8.26 -2.12
CA SER A 152 9.05 6.94 -2.60
C SER A 152 10.44 6.95 -3.23
N LEU A 153 10.79 8.01 -3.98
CA LEU A 153 12.12 8.20 -4.55
C LEU A 153 13.19 8.42 -3.46
N GLU A 154 12.88 9.25 -2.47
CA GLU A 154 13.77 9.52 -1.34
C GLU A 154 14.17 8.22 -0.61
N VAL A 155 13.16 7.43 -0.19
CA VAL A 155 13.44 6.17 0.54
C VAL A 155 14.05 5.09 -0.36
N ALA A 156 13.76 5.09 -1.67
CA ALA A 156 14.40 4.20 -2.62
C ALA A 156 15.89 4.47 -2.72
N LYS A 157 16.28 5.75 -2.79
CA LYS A 157 17.67 6.19 -2.80
C LYS A 157 18.38 5.78 -1.52
N GLU A 158 17.79 6.07 -0.36
CA GLU A 158 18.37 5.69 0.94
C GLU A 158 18.57 4.16 1.03
N ALA A 159 17.54 3.37 0.67
CA ALA A 159 17.64 1.93 0.68
C ALA A 159 18.73 1.41 -0.27
N PHE A 160 18.86 1.97 -1.46
CA PHE A 160 19.90 1.64 -2.42
C PHE A 160 21.30 1.93 -1.89
N GLU A 161 21.51 3.11 -1.28
CA GLU A 161 22.79 3.50 -0.65
C GLU A 161 23.16 2.57 0.51
N LEU A 162 22.17 2.02 1.22
CA LEU A 162 22.34 1.01 2.26
C LEU A 162 22.54 -0.42 1.70
N GLY A 163 22.61 -0.59 0.39
CA GLY A 163 22.78 -1.89 -0.26
C GLY A 163 21.58 -2.82 -0.14
N LYS A 164 20.37 -2.27 0.04
CA LYS A 164 19.12 -3.04 0.11
C LYS A 164 18.55 -3.29 -1.28
N THR A 165 17.77 -4.36 -1.42
CA THR A 165 16.98 -4.59 -2.62
C THR A 165 15.77 -3.67 -2.64
N VAL A 166 15.61 -2.89 -3.71
CA VAL A 166 14.44 -2.01 -3.89
C VAL A 166 13.59 -2.55 -5.03
N ILE A 167 12.32 -2.82 -4.76
CA ILE A 167 11.34 -3.31 -5.73
C ILE A 167 10.22 -2.29 -5.85
N LEU A 168 9.99 -1.77 -7.05
CA LEU A 168 8.93 -0.83 -7.36
C LEU A 168 7.86 -1.49 -8.24
N ASP A 169 6.63 -1.55 -7.74
CA ASP A 169 5.44 -1.74 -8.55
C ASP A 169 4.92 -0.36 -8.99
N PRO A 170 5.06 0.06 -10.26
CA PRO A 170 4.68 1.40 -10.70
C PRO A 170 3.17 1.59 -10.88
N GLY A 171 2.40 1.05 -9.97
CA GLY A 171 0.95 1.17 -9.91
C GLY A 171 0.43 2.00 -8.72
N PRO A 172 -0.63 2.82 -8.89
CA PRO A 172 -1.29 3.18 -10.16
C PRO A 172 -0.35 3.96 -11.08
N VAL A 173 -0.60 3.90 -12.38
CA VAL A 173 0.24 4.59 -13.38
C VAL A 173 0.27 6.09 -13.10
N ARG A 174 1.47 6.63 -12.83
CA ARG A 174 1.75 8.03 -12.58
C ARG A 174 3.06 8.43 -13.29
N PRO A 175 3.25 9.72 -13.63
CA PRO A 175 4.57 10.21 -14.01
C PRO A 175 5.55 9.99 -12.86
N ILE A 176 6.69 9.38 -13.15
CA ILE A 176 7.79 9.21 -12.20
C ILE A 176 9.08 9.73 -12.84
N PRO A 177 9.98 10.35 -12.05
CA PRO A 177 11.27 10.79 -12.55
C PRO A 177 12.08 9.60 -13.09
N PRO A 178 12.71 9.72 -14.29
CA PRO A 178 13.50 8.61 -14.86
C PRO A 178 14.62 8.10 -13.94
N GLU A 179 15.19 8.99 -13.14
CA GLU A 179 16.22 8.63 -12.15
C GLU A 179 15.73 7.65 -11.07
N PHE A 180 14.42 7.52 -10.84
CA PHE A 180 13.89 6.58 -9.86
C PHE A 180 14.30 5.14 -10.20
N PHE A 181 14.31 4.79 -11.48
CA PHE A 181 14.67 3.45 -11.93
C PHE A 181 16.14 3.10 -11.63
N ALA A 182 17.01 4.09 -11.47
CA ALA A 182 18.42 3.85 -11.12
C ALA A 182 18.59 3.28 -9.71
N TYR A 183 17.61 3.46 -8.83
CA TYR A 183 17.62 2.96 -7.46
C TYR A 183 16.79 1.66 -7.30
N CYS A 184 16.10 1.22 -8.33
CA CYS A 184 15.32 -0.01 -8.29
C CYS A 184 16.16 -1.22 -8.71
N SER A 185 15.98 -2.33 -8.01
CA SER A 185 16.57 -3.63 -8.36
C SER A 185 15.66 -4.39 -9.33
N VAL A 186 14.37 -4.15 -9.25
CA VAL A 186 13.30 -4.70 -10.12
C VAL A 186 12.19 -3.67 -10.24
#